data_c28e2961e54a3e8147a548b83014df1a
#
_entry.id   c28e2961e54a3e8147a548b83014df1a
#
_cell.length_a   1.000
_cell.length_b   1.000
_cell.length_c   1.000
_cell.angle_alpha   90.00
_cell.angle_beta   90.00
_cell.angle_gamma   90.00
#
_symmetry.space_group_name_H-M   'P 1'
#
loop_
_entity.id
_entity.type
_entity.pdbx_description
1 polymer ?
#
loop_
_entity_poly.entity_id
_entity_poly.type
_entity_poly.pdbx_seq_one_letter_code
_entity_poly.pdbx_strand_id
1 'polypeptide(L)'
;EQGAFLIVAHPFRHFFDPVHFKREGKEPFNLQPDQAAKLPVFQLVDAIEVLNGCNTPRENYFALQVAKTLGKPGTGGSDAHSRQGIGYFAAVFDENIEGPEQMLDQLHKGRFHPGRGLAEGKLNNYWETAEPIPFYE
;
A
#
# COMPACT_ATOMS: atom_id res chain seq x y z
N GLU A 1 21.08 0.22 15.12
CA GLU A 1 20.41 0.55 13.86
C GLU A 1 21.01 -0.33 12.77
N GLN A 2 20.19 -1.21 12.17
CA GLN A 2 20.67 -2.23 11.22
C GLN A 2 20.46 -1.84 9.76
N GLY A 3 20.06 -0.58 9.47
CA GLY A 3 19.84 -0.09 8.11
C GLY A 3 18.64 -0.74 7.38
N ALA A 4 17.72 -1.39 8.11
CA ALA A 4 16.53 -1.99 7.52
C ALA A 4 15.57 -0.92 7.00
N PHE A 5 14.77 -1.28 5.98
CA PHE A 5 13.66 -0.48 5.47
C PHE A 5 12.34 -1.17 5.85
N LEU A 6 11.49 -0.47 6.57
CA LEU A 6 10.25 -1.02 7.14
C LEU A 6 9.04 -0.60 6.33
N ILE A 7 8.24 -1.57 5.90
CA ILE A 7 7.00 -1.35 5.16
C ILE A 7 5.84 -1.95 5.96
N VAL A 8 4.78 -1.18 6.23
CA VAL A 8 3.55 -1.75 6.76
C VAL A 8 2.73 -2.33 5.61
N ALA A 9 2.48 -3.65 5.68
CA ALA A 9 1.72 -4.37 4.69
C ALA A 9 0.21 -4.17 4.91
N HIS A 10 -0.55 -3.95 3.82
CA HIS A 10 -2.02 -3.87 3.76
C HIS A 10 -2.69 -3.30 5.03
N PRO A 11 -2.32 -2.10 5.51
CA PRO A 11 -2.71 -1.62 6.85
C PRO A 11 -4.20 -1.39 7.03
N PHE A 12 -4.96 -1.30 5.94
CA PHE A 12 -6.41 -1.04 5.96
C PHE A 12 -7.25 -2.20 5.41
N ARG A 13 -6.69 -3.42 5.41
CA ARG A 13 -7.46 -4.63 5.06
C ARG A 13 -8.67 -4.78 5.98
N HIS A 14 -9.86 -5.04 5.41
CA HIS A 14 -11.14 -5.12 6.11
C HIS A 14 -11.61 -3.84 6.82
N PHE A 15 -10.92 -2.71 6.59
CA PHE A 15 -11.23 -1.46 7.27
C PHE A 15 -12.66 -0.95 7.02
N PHE A 16 -13.21 -1.25 5.85
CA PHE A 16 -14.59 -0.90 5.47
C PHE A 16 -15.56 -2.09 5.50
N ASP A 17 -15.15 -3.22 6.08
CA ASP A 17 -15.98 -4.43 6.14
C ASP A 17 -16.73 -4.54 7.47
N PRO A 18 -18.05 -4.18 7.52
CA PRO A 18 -18.82 -4.25 8.75
C PRO A 18 -19.01 -5.67 9.26
N VAL A 19 -18.97 -6.68 8.37
CA VAL A 19 -19.10 -8.09 8.76
C VAL A 19 -17.86 -8.54 9.52
N HIS A 20 -16.67 -8.10 9.08
CA HIS A 20 -15.42 -8.39 9.77
C HIS A 20 -15.46 -7.82 11.20
N PHE A 21 -15.79 -6.55 11.37
CA PHE A 21 -15.88 -5.92 12.70
C PHE A 21 -16.89 -6.60 13.61
N LYS A 22 -18.07 -6.94 13.08
CA LYS A 22 -19.11 -7.64 13.83
C LYS A 22 -18.63 -9.02 14.33
N ARG A 23 -17.89 -9.76 13.50
CA ARG A 23 -17.30 -11.05 13.88
C ARG A 23 -16.26 -10.93 14.99
N GLU A 24 -15.51 -9.84 14.99
CA GLU A 24 -14.51 -9.51 16.01
C GLU A 24 -15.10 -8.86 17.27
N GLY A 25 -16.43 -8.62 17.31
CA GLY A 25 -17.09 -7.93 18.40
C GLY A 25 -16.66 -6.47 18.57
N LYS A 26 -16.29 -5.83 17.46
CA LYS A 26 -15.80 -4.44 17.42
C LYS A 26 -16.74 -3.56 16.61
N GLU A 27 -16.71 -2.27 16.88
CA GLU A 27 -17.37 -1.27 16.04
C GLU A 27 -16.45 -0.91 14.85
N PRO A 28 -17.03 -0.67 13.65
CA PRO A 28 -16.26 -0.21 12.51
C PRO A 28 -15.57 1.12 12.80
N PHE A 29 -14.35 1.28 12.29
CA PHE A 29 -13.71 2.59 12.28
C PHE A 29 -14.45 3.54 11.33
N ASN A 30 -14.54 4.79 11.75
CA ASN A 30 -15.04 5.88 10.91
C ASN A 30 -13.98 7.00 10.88
N LEU A 31 -12.78 6.66 10.42
CA LEU A 31 -11.67 7.59 10.35
C LEU A 31 -11.50 8.12 8.94
N GLN A 32 -11.18 9.40 8.84
CA GLN A 32 -10.66 9.99 7.60
C GLN A 32 -9.15 9.72 7.48
N PRO A 33 -8.54 9.81 6.29
CA PRO A 33 -7.13 9.54 6.09
C PRO A 33 -6.19 10.36 6.97
N ASP A 34 -6.50 11.63 7.23
CA ASP A 34 -5.72 12.52 8.10
C ASP A 34 -5.76 12.11 9.58
N GLN A 35 -6.87 11.51 10.00
CA GLN A 35 -7.02 10.93 11.34
C GLN A 35 -6.27 9.61 11.44
N ALA A 36 -6.44 8.73 10.45
CA ALA A 36 -5.74 7.44 10.39
C ALA A 36 -4.21 7.62 10.32
N ALA A 37 -3.72 8.66 9.64
CA ALA A 37 -2.30 8.99 9.56
C ALA A 37 -1.64 9.26 10.94
N LYS A 38 -2.43 9.58 11.96
CA LYS A 38 -1.95 9.81 13.33
C LYS A 38 -1.75 8.53 14.13
N LEU A 39 -2.12 7.38 13.59
CA LEU A 39 -1.93 6.09 14.29
C LEU A 39 -0.43 5.81 14.49
N PRO A 40 -0.03 5.32 15.68
CA PRO A 40 1.39 5.17 16.05
C PRO A 40 2.21 4.31 15.08
N VAL A 41 1.62 3.28 14.47
CA VAL A 41 2.31 2.38 13.56
C VAL A 41 2.98 3.12 12.39
N PHE A 42 2.36 4.19 11.90
CA PHE A 42 2.90 4.95 10.77
C PHE A 42 4.13 5.80 11.11
N GLN A 43 4.42 6.00 12.40
CA GLN A 43 5.65 6.66 12.84
C GLN A 43 6.85 5.70 12.83
N LEU A 44 6.59 4.39 12.85
CA LEU A 44 7.60 3.34 12.98
C LEU A 44 8.07 2.79 11.62
N VAL A 45 7.39 3.12 10.52
CA VAL A 45 7.66 2.56 9.20
C VAL A 45 8.18 3.61 8.23
N ASP A 46 8.95 3.16 7.24
CA ASP A 46 9.53 4.00 6.20
C ASP A 46 8.56 4.19 5.02
N ALA A 47 7.76 3.16 4.72
CA ALA A 47 6.79 3.16 3.63
C ALA A 47 5.49 2.45 3.98
N ILE A 48 4.46 2.66 3.18
CA ILE A 48 3.13 2.06 3.33
C ILE A 48 2.79 1.28 2.07
N GLU A 49 2.34 0.04 2.20
CA GLU A 49 1.75 -0.68 1.08
C GLU A 49 0.38 -0.08 0.76
N VAL A 50 0.32 0.68 -0.32
CA VAL A 50 -0.88 1.40 -0.76
C VAL A 50 -1.67 0.69 -1.84
N LEU A 51 -1.10 -0.37 -2.39
CA LEU A 51 -1.70 -1.15 -3.47
C LEU A 51 -1.46 -2.64 -3.21
N ASN A 52 -2.48 -3.33 -2.71
CA ASN A 52 -2.42 -4.75 -2.37
C ASN A 52 -3.47 -5.53 -3.14
N GLY A 53 -3.09 -6.68 -3.71
CA GLY A 53 -3.96 -7.48 -4.59
C GLY A 53 -5.13 -8.17 -3.91
N CYS A 54 -5.11 -8.30 -2.58
CA CYS A 54 -6.21 -8.86 -1.80
C CYS A 54 -7.08 -7.80 -1.11
N ASN A 55 -6.74 -6.53 -1.24
CA ASN A 55 -7.55 -5.43 -0.75
C ASN A 55 -8.61 -4.99 -1.76
N THR A 56 -9.68 -4.39 -1.27
CA THR A 56 -10.64 -3.68 -2.13
C THR A 56 -10.02 -2.40 -2.70
N PRO A 57 -10.52 -1.89 -3.84
CA PRO A 57 -10.07 -0.59 -4.38
C PRO A 57 -10.20 0.56 -3.37
N ARG A 58 -11.23 0.54 -2.52
CA ARG A 58 -11.47 1.54 -1.47
C ARG A 58 -10.38 1.50 -0.38
N GLU A 59 -10.00 0.30 0.08
CA GLU A 59 -8.93 0.11 1.06
C GLU A 59 -7.57 0.56 0.52
N ASN A 60 -7.26 0.23 -0.74
CA ASN A 60 -6.05 0.67 -1.41
C ASN A 60 -6.02 2.20 -1.56
N TYR A 61 -7.13 2.80 -1.99
CA TYR A 61 -7.20 4.25 -2.14
C TYR A 61 -7.10 4.98 -0.78
N PHE A 62 -7.66 4.41 0.28
CA PHE A 62 -7.52 4.95 1.63
C PHE A 62 -6.06 4.91 2.10
N ALA A 63 -5.37 3.78 1.91
CA ALA A 63 -3.94 3.65 2.21
C ALA A 63 -3.09 4.67 1.45
N LEU A 64 -3.41 4.89 0.16
CA LEU A 64 -2.75 5.89 -0.67
C LEU A 64 -2.94 7.31 -0.10
N GLN A 65 -4.14 7.67 0.33
CA GLN A 65 -4.40 9.00 0.92
C GLN A 65 -3.67 9.18 2.26
N VAL A 66 -3.60 8.13 3.08
CA VAL A 66 -2.82 8.15 4.33
C VAL A 66 -1.33 8.34 4.04
N ALA A 67 -0.77 7.61 3.08
CA ALA A 67 0.63 7.75 2.68
C ALA A 67 0.94 9.16 2.17
N LYS A 68 0.07 9.73 1.32
CA LYS A 68 0.19 11.11 0.84
C LYS A 68 0.13 12.13 1.97
N THR A 69 -0.77 11.98 2.92
CA THR A 69 -0.89 12.84 4.11
C THR A 69 0.39 12.82 4.96
N LEU A 70 1.02 11.67 5.08
CA LEU A 70 2.27 11.48 5.82
C LEU A 70 3.52 11.91 5.06
N GLY A 71 3.43 12.11 3.74
CA GLY A 71 4.60 12.31 2.89
C GLY A 71 5.51 11.07 2.82
N LYS A 72 4.95 9.86 3.04
CA LYS A 72 5.70 8.61 2.98
C LYS A 72 5.50 7.93 1.63
N PRO A 73 6.52 7.26 1.09
CA PRO A 73 6.39 6.53 -0.18
C PRO A 73 5.43 5.35 -0.06
N GLY A 74 4.81 5.00 -1.18
CA GLY A 74 3.89 3.86 -1.28
C GLY A 74 4.47 2.70 -2.07
N THR A 75 4.27 1.48 -1.61
CA THR A 75 4.60 0.24 -2.34
C THR A 75 3.35 -0.42 -2.90
N GLY A 76 3.57 -1.33 -3.85
CA GLY A 76 2.56 -2.27 -4.33
C GLY A 76 3.00 -3.71 -4.13
N GLY A 77 2.06 -4.60 -3.88
CA GLY A 77 2.28 -6.03 -3.74
C GLY A 77 1.08 -6.85 -4.18
N SER A 78 1.32 -7.99 -4.78
CA SER A 78 0.24 -8.87 -5.25
C SER A 78 -0.51 -9.57 -4.13
N ASP A 79 0.16 -9.84 -3.01
CA ASP A 79 -0.36 -10.66 -1.91
C ASP A 79 -0.95 -12.00 -2.42
N ALA A 80 -0.25 -12.59 -3.39
CA ALA A 80 -0.76 -13.70 -4.18
C ALA A 80 -0.86 -14.99 -3.38
N HIS A 81 -2.05 -15.59 -3.34
CA HIS A 81 -2.33 -16.90 -2.79
C HIS A 81 -2.54 -17.97 -3.87
N SER A 82 -2.38 -17.58 -5.14
CA SER A 82 -2.47 -18.43 -6.32
C SER A 82 -1.54 -17.94 -7.42
N ARG A 83 -1.29 -18.78 -8.43
CA ARG A 83 -0.46 -18.39 -9.59
C ARG A 83 -1.03 -17.21 -10.36
N GLN A 84 -2.34 -17.09 -10.44
CA GLN A 84 -3.03 -16.02 -11.17
C GLN A 84 -2.85 -14.64 -10.51
N GLY A 85 -2.61 -14.62 -9.19
CA GLY A 85 -2.39 -13.37 -8.47
C GLY A 85 -0.97 -12.81 -8.59
N ILE A 86 0.00 -13.61 -9.02
CA ILE A 86 1.40 -13.18 -9.06
C ILE A 86 1.57 -12.03 -10.06
N GLY A 87 2.18 -10.92 -9.59
CA GLY A 87 2.43 -9.74 -10.42
C GLY A 87 1.20 -8.88 -10.71
N TYR A 88 0.05 -9.16 -10.09
CA TYR A 88 -1.17 -8.36 -10.27
C TYR A 88 -0.93 -6.89 -9.88
N PHE A 89 -0.29 -6.69 -8.73
CA PHE A 89 0.30 -5.42 -8.32
C PHE A 89 1.75 -5.64 -7.89
N ALA A 90 2.58 -4.61 -8.00
CA ALA A 90 4.00 -4.69 -7.69
C ALA A 90 4.56 -3.35 -7.19
N ALA A 91 5.68 -3.39 -6.50
CA ALA A 91 6.55 -2.23 -6.37
C ALA A 91 7.45 -2.15 -7.62
N VAL A 92 7.43 -1.02 -8.28
CA VAL A 92 8.23 -0.75 -9.48
C VAL A 92 9.37 0.18 -9.12
N PHE A 93 10.59 -0.23 -9.40
CA PHE A 93 11.78 0.57 -9.16
C PHE A 93 12.16 1.38 -10.40
N ASP A 94 12.73 2.55 -10.20
CA ASP A 94 13.17 3.44 -11.28
C ASP A 94 14.36 2.88 -12.05
N GLU A 95 15.16 2.01 -11.39
CA GLU A 95 16.35 1.36 -11.97
C GLU A 95 16.23 -0.16 -11.85
N ASN A 96 16.96 -0.89 -12.70
CA ASN A 96 17.09 -2.34 -12.57
C ASN A 96 17.79 -2.68 -11.25
N ILE A 97 17.24 -3.63 -10.52
CA ILE A 97 17.78 -4.11 -9.26
C ILE A 97 18.62 -5.35 -9.53
N GLU A 98 19.93 -5.26 -9.32
CA GLU A 98 20.88 -6.37 -9.52
C GLU A 98 21.18 -7.14 -8.22
N GLY A 99 20.78 -6.59 -7.06
CA GLY A 99 21.01 -7.23 -5.78
C GLY A 99 20.35 -6.52 -4.60
N PRO A 100 20.40 -7.14 -3.41
CA PRO A 100 19.72 -6.63 -2.23
C PRO A 100 20.22 -5.26 -1.74
N GLU A 101 21.50 -4.99 -1.90
CA GLU A 101 22.10 -3.70 -1.50
C GLU A 101 21.55 -2.56 -2.37
N GLN A 102 21.48 -2.77 -3.69
CA GLN A 102 20.92 -1.79 -4.60
C GLN A 102 19.41 -1.60 -4.36
N MET A 103 18.68 -2.70 -4.10
CA MET A 103 17.26 -2.61 -3.73
C MET A 103 17.06 -1.75 -2.50
N LEU A 104 17.83 -1.98 -1.45
CA LEU A 104 17.75 -1.22 -0.20
C LEU A 104 18.10 0.26 -0.42
N ASP A 105 19.11 0.55 -1.24
CA ASP A 105 19.47 1.92 -1.62
C ASP A 105 18.31 2.63 -2.34
N GLN A 106 17.68 1.97 -3.32
CA GLN A 106 16.54 2.53 -4.04
C GLN A 106 15.32 2.76 -3.11
N LEU A 107 15.09 1.83 -2.16
CA LEU A 107 14.05 1.98 -1.15
C LEU A 107 14.30 3.22 -0.28
N HIS A 108 15.50 3.36 0.29
CA HIS A 108 15.84 4.52 1.13
C HIS A 108 15.80 5.86 0.37
N LYS A 109 16.10 5.85 -0.93
CA LYS A 109 16.00 7.02 -1.80
C LYS A 109 14.58 7.33 -2.27
N GLY A 110 13.61 6.46 -2.00
CA GLY A 110 12.23 6.60 -2.48
C GLY A 110 12.10 6.47 -4.00
N ARG A 111 13.00 5.76 -4.68
CA ARG A 111 13.03 5.57 -6.13
C ARG A 111 12.21 4.34 -6.55
N PHE A 112 10.97 4.33 -6.16
CA PHE A 112 10.01 3.29 -6.49
C PHE A 112 8.58 3.84 -6.40
N HIS A 113 7.64 3.12 -7.00
CA HIS A 113 6.23 3.47 -6.95
C HIS A 113 5.35 2.22 -6.97
N PRO A 114 4.09 2.29 -6.50
CA PRO A 114 3.12 1.20 -6.64
C PRO A 114 2.68 1.09 -8.09
N GLY A 115 2.84 -0.10 -8.68
CA GLY A 115 2.50 -0.37 -10.08
C GLY A 115 1.32 -1.31 -10.25
N ARG A 116 0.44 -1.01 -11.22
CA ARG A 116 -0.67 -1.86 -11.66
C ARG A 116 -0.68 -2.01 -13.18
N GLY A 117 -1.34 -3.06 -13.66
CA GLY A 117 -1.52 -3.29 -15.10
C GLY A 117 -0.38 -4.09 -15.74
N LEU A 118 0.55 -4.63 -14.97
CA LEU A 118 1.64 -5.46 -15.49
C LEU A 118 1.09 -6.69 -16.24
N ALA A 119 0.07 -7.35 -15.70
CA ALA A 119 -0.54 -8.53 -16.29
C ALA A 119 -1.22 -8.24 -17.65
N GLU A 120 -1.68 -7.01 -17.86
CA GLU A 120 -2.28 -6.54 -19.11
C GLU A 120 -1.25 -5.88 -20.06
N GLY A 121 0.04 -5.88 -19.70
CA GLY A 121 1.09 -5.22 -20.48
C GLY A 121 0.99 -3.69 -20.50
N LYS A 122 0.29 -3.09 -19.55
CA LYS A 122 0.06 -1.64 -19.44
C LYS A 122 0.42 -1.15 -18.04
N LEU A 123 1.66 -1.42 -17.62
CA LEU A 123 2.13 -0.98 -16.31
C LEU A 123 2.00 0.54 -16.15
N ASN A 124 1.34 0.97 -15.09
CA ASN A 124 1.20 2.38 -14.75
C ASN A 124 1.42 2.64 -13.26
N ASN A 125 1.74 3.88 -12.94
CA ASN A 125 1.98 4.35 -11.59
C ASN A 125 0.65 4.62 -10.87
N TYR A 126 0.28 3.76 -9.94
CA TYR A 126 -0.94 3.92 -9.15
C TYR A 126 -0.93 5.19 -8.28
N TRP A 127 0.22 5.62 -7.79
CA TRP A 127 0.34 6.85 -7.01
C TRP A 127 -0.19 8.09 -7.73
N GLU A 128 0.00 8.13 -9.05
CA GLU A 128 -0.40 9.24 -9.91
C GLU A 128 -1.78 9.02 -10.55
N THR A 129 -2.12 7.76 -10.85
CA THR A 129 -3.28 7.42 -11.69
C THR A 129 -4.46 6.86 -10.93
N ALA A 130 -4.40 6.79 -9.59
CA ALA A 130 -5.53 6.33 -8.78
C ALA A 130 -6.72 7.29 -8.90
N GLU A 131 -7.88 6.74 -9.21
CA GLU A 131 -9.12 7.50 -9.26
C GLU A 131 -9.70 7.68 -7.86
N PRO A 132 -10.25 8.86 -7.54
CA PRO A 132 -10.89 9.11 -6.26
C PRO A 132 -12.05 8.16 -5.99
N ILE A 133 -12.06 7.56 -4.81
CA ILE A 133 -13.14 6.69 -4.33
C ILE A 133 -13.64 7.27 -3.00
N PRO A 134 -14.96 7.51 -2.85
CA PRO A 134 -15.51 7.95 -1.59
C PRO A 134 -15.38 6.85 -0.52
N PHE A 135 -15.00 7.25 0.69
CA PHE A 135 -14.78 6.31 1.80
C PHE A 135 -16.06 5.99 2.54
N TYR A 136 -16.89 7.00 2.72
CA TYR A 136 -18.17 6.91 3.44
C TYR A 136 -19.26 7.54 2.58
N GLU A 137 -20.47 7.03 2.73
CA GLU A 137 -21.66 7.58 2.09
C GLU A 137 -22.16 8.84 2.81
#